data_d5de398aefcdc03bafd8332d38a6304d
#
_entry.id   d5de398aefcdc03bafd8332d38a6304d
#
_cell.length_a   1.000
_cell.length_b   1.000
_cell.length_c   1.000
_cell.angle_alpha   90.00
_cell.angle_beta   90.00
_cell.angle_gamma   90.00
#
_symmetry.space_group_name_H-M   'P 1'
#
loop_
_entity.id
_entity.type
_entity.pdbx_description
1 polymer ?
#
loop_
_entity_poly.entity_id
_entity_poly.type
_entity_poly.pdbx_seq_one_letter_code
_entity_poly.pdbx_strand_id
1 'polypeptide(L)'
;MRKYLEFAALLLLAGLMFWWFGRGLDWAQVKIAVRQSDGRLVAAAALIVCGAYLVRALRWRALLAPLTPASIRELFVATTVGFTAVFLIGRVGEVVRPVVLPMRDRRVRPGAAFVTIVVERIYDSMTVLLLFALNLSWFRLPANSVAGLSRVRATGIALVLAAILGLGVLVWFKRRSENILPWLDVRLSRWRMVPARVKRGVMSLLEQLAVALSVLANRREGPRSG
;
A
#
# COMPACT_ATOMS: atom_id res chain seq x y z
N MET A 1 -29.94 -4.38 17.40
CA MET A 1 -30.67 -4.72 16.16
C MET A 1 -29.93 -4.27 14.90
N ARG A 2 -29.50 -3.00 14.77
CA ARG A 2 -28.80 -2.51 13.57
C ARG A 2 -27.53 -3.30 13.22
N LYS A 3 -26.69 -3.68 14.19
CA LYS A 3 -25.47 -4.49 13.96
C LYS A 3 -25.74 -5.89 13.41
N TYR A 4 -26.83 -6.52 13.84
CA TYR A 4 -27.24 -7.84 13.34
C TYR A 4 -27.79 -7.76 11.91
N LEU A 5 -28.48 -6.66 11.57
CA LEU A 5 -28.94 -6.38 10.21
C LEU A 5 -27.76 -6.12 9.26
N GLU A 6 -26.78 -5.34 9.70
CA GLU A 6 -25.55 -5.09 8.91
C GLU A 6 -24.76 -6.39 8.70
N PHE A 7 -24.66 -7.23 9.72
CA PHE A 7 -24.00 -8.54 9.60
C PHE A 7 -24.77 -9.50 8.69
N ALA A 8 -26.09 -9.56 8.81
CA ALA A 8 -26.94 -10.36 7.93
C ALA A 8 -26.88 -9.89 6.47
N ALA A 9 -26.84 -8.58 6.24
CA ALA A 9 -26.68 -8.02 4.88
C ALA A 9 -25.32 -8.38 4.27
N LEU A 10 -24.24 -8.36 5.07
CA LEU A 10 -22.91 -8.78 4.62
C LEU A 10 -22.84 -10.27 4.30
N LEU A 11 -23.49 -11.11 5.11
CA LEU A 11 -23.59 -12.56 4.85
C LEU A 11 -24.41 -12.85 3.60
N LEU A 12 -25.52 -12.14 3.39
CA LEU A 12 -26.34 -12.24 2.18
C LEU A 12 -25.56 -11.81 0.94
N LEU A 13 -24.83 -10.71 1.02
CA LEU A 13 -23.97 -10.23 -0.07
C LEU A 13 -22.86 -11.23 -0.38
N ALA A 14 -22.20 -11.77 0.64
CA ALA A 14 -21.18 -12.80 0.47
C ALA A 14 -21.76 -14.07 -0.15
N GLY A 15 -22.94 -14.52 0.31
CA GLY A 15 -23.64 -15.68 -0.25
C GLY A 15 -24.05 -15.45 -1.70
N LEU A 16 -24.56 -14.26 -2.04
CA LEU A 16 -24.91 -13.89 -3.42
C LEU A 16 -23.68 -13.86 -4.34
N MET A 17 -22.56 -13.31 -3.87
CA MET A 17 -21.29 -13.33 -4.61
C MET A 17 -20.80 -14.76 -4.82
N PHE A 18 -20.84 -15.58 -3.76
CA PHE A 18 -20.40 -16.98 -3.84
C PHE A 18 -21.29 -17.78 -4.82
N TRP A 19 -22.60 -17.54 -4.80
CA TRP A 19 -23.55 -18.14 -5.75
C TRP A 19 -23.29 -17.68 -7.18
N TRP A 20 -23.09 -16.37 -7.38
CA TRP A 20 -22.81 -15.79 -8.70
C TRP A 20 -21.53 -16.35 -9.33
N PHE A 21 -20.43 -16.38 -8.57
CA PHE A 21 -19.16 -16.94 -9.04
C PHE A 21 -19.21 -18.48 -9.17
N GLY A 22 -19.98 -19.14 -8.33
CA GLY A 22 -20.10 -20.60 -8.32
C GLY A 22 -20.96 -21.18 -9.45
N ARG A 23 -21.77 -20.36 -10.12
CA ARG A 23 -22.69 -20.83 -11.18
C ARG A 23 -22.00 -21.40 -12.42
N GLY A 24 -20.78 -20.91 -12.72
CA GLY A 24 -19.99 -21.36 -13.88
C GLY A 24 -18.96 -22.45 -13.54
N LEU A 25 -18.89 -22.89 -12.29
CA LEU A 25 -17.91 -23.89 -11.82
C LEU A 25 -18.51 -25.30 -11.94
N ASP A 26 -17.73 -26.22 -12.54
CA ASP A 26 -18.01 -27.65 -12.44
C ASP A 26 -17.60 -28.16 -11.06
N TRP A 27 -18.56 -28.24 -10.17
CA TRP A 27 -18.36 -28.66 -8.78
C TRP A 27 -17.82 -30.10 -8.66
N ALA A 28 -18.08 -30.96 -9.67
CA ALA A 28 -17.53 -32.30 -9.69
C ALA A 28 -16.01 -32.27 -9.92
N GLN A 29 -15.54 -31.45 -10.87
CA GLN A 29 -14.11 -31.25 -11.11
C GLN A 29 -13.41 -30.57 -9.92
N VAL A 30 -14.04 -29.57 -9.30
CA VAL A 30 -13.51 -28.92 -8.08
C VAL A 30 -13.32 -29.95 -6.96
N LYS A 31 -14.31 -30.83 -6.72
CA LYS A 31 -14.23 -31.87 -5.72
C LYS A 31 -13.09 -32.87 -6.00
N ILE A 32 -12.91 -33.24 -7.26
CA ILE A 32 -11.80 -34.13 -7.68
C ILE A 32 -10.46 -33.43 -7.45
N ALA A 33 -10.31 -32.18 -7.88
CA ALA A 33 -9.08 -31.39 -7.71
C ALA A 33 -8.70 -31.23 -6.23
N VAL A 34 -9.66 -30.94 -5.35
CA VAL A 34 -9.45 -30.85 -3.91
C VAL A 34 -9.02 -32.19 -3.31
N ARG A 35 -9.63 -33.30 -3.74
CA ARG A 35 -9.27 -34.63 -3.26
C ARG A 35 -7.89 -35.12 -3.73
N GLN A 36 -7.48 -34.68 -4.92
CA GLN A 36 -6.19 -35.01 -5.50
C GLN A 36 -5.06 -34.07 -5.04
N SER A 37 -5.41 -32.95 -4.37
CA SER A 37 -4.40 -32.01 -3.87
C SER A 37 -3.62 -32.65 -2.72
N ASP A 38 -2.29 -32.48 -2.76
CA ASP A 38 -1.44 -32.86 -1.65
C ASP A 38 -1.63 -31.91 -0.47
N GLY A 39 -2.21 -32.41 0.62
CA GLY A 39 -2.47 -31.64 1.83
C GLY A 39 -1.21 -31.00 2.44
N ARG A 40 -0.03 -31.62 2.22
CA ARG A 40 1.24 -31.05 2.68
C ARG A 40 1.62 -29.79 1.90
N LEU A 41 1.42 -29.82 0.58
CA LEU A 41 1.67 -28.65 -0.27
C LEU A 41 0.70 -27.52 0.03
N VAL A 42 -0.59 -27.84 0.28
CA VAL A 42 -1.59 -26.84 0.69
C VAL A 42 -1.22 -26.23 2.04
N ALA A 43 -0.83 -27.04 3.02
CA ALA A 43 -0.38 -26.54 4.32
C ALA A 43 0.89 -25.67 4.20
N ALA A 44 1.87 -26.10 3.39
CA ALA A 44 3.07 -25.33 3.13
C ALA A 44 2.75 -23.98 2.48
N ALA A 45 1.87 -23.96 1.48
CA ALA A 45 1.41 -22.72 0.83
C ALA A 45 0.72 -21.78 1.83
N ALA A 46 -0.15 -22.32 2.70
CA ALA A 46 -0.81 -21.52 3.74
C ALA A 46 0.20 -20.91 4.72
N LEU A 47 1.20 -21.69 5.16
CA LEU A 47 2.27 -21.19 6.03
C LEU A 47 3.11 -20.10 5.37
N ILE A 48 3.45 -20.25 4.08
CA ILE A 48 4.18 -19.23 3.31
C ILE A 48 3.37 -17.95 3.21
N VAL A 49 2.06 -18.02 2.94
CA VAL A 49 1.17 -16.87 2.88
C VAL A 49 1.06 -16.18 4.23
N CYS A 50 0.88 -16.93 5.32
CA CYS A 50 0.87 -16.38 6.68
C CYS A 50 2.20 -15.68 7.02
N GLY A 51 3.32 -16.31 6.67
CA GLY A 51 4.67 -15.73 6.83
C GLY A 51 4.83 -14.44 6.03
N ALA A 52 4.36 -14.40 4.79
CA ALA A 52 4.38 -13.20 3.95
C ALA A 52 3.56 -12.06 4.57
N TYR A 53 2.40 -12.35 5.15
CA TYR A 53 1.60 -11.33 5.86
C TYR A 53 2.28 -10.84 7.13
N LEU A 54 2.96 -11.71 7.86
CA LEU A 54 3.75 -11.33 9.03
C LEU A 54 4.90 -10.39 8.64
N VAL A 55 5.66 -10.72 7.61
CA VAL A 55 6.75 -9.86 7.09
C VAL A 55 6.21 -8.49 6.65
N ARG A 56 5.07 -8.45 5.97
CA ARG A 56 4.40 -7.19 5.60
C ARG A 56 3.95 -6.38 6.82
N ALA A 57 3.43 -7.03 7.85
CA ALA A 57 3.05 -6.36 9.10
C ALA A 57 4.29 -5.80 9.83
N LEU A 58 5.41 -6.53 9.84
CA LEU A 58 6.68 -6.06 10.41
C LEU A 58 7.24 -4.86 9.63
N ARG A 59 7.22 -4.91 8.30
CA ARG A 59 7.61 -3.79 7.45
C ARG A 59 6.73 -2.56 7.74
N TRP A 60 5.42 -2.75 7.83
CA TRP A 60 4.49 -1.66 8.14
C TRP A 60 4.72 -1.09 9.53
N ARG A 61 5.02 -1.94 10.53
CA ARG A 61 5.42 -1.50 11.86
C ARG A 61 6.66 -0.60 11.82
N ALA A 62 7.66 -0.97 11.02
CA ALA A 62 8.89 -0.18 10.88
C ALA A 62 8.63 1.20 10.26
N LEU A 63 7.73 1.29 9.29
CA LEU A 63 7.31 2.55 8.67
C LEU A 63 6.46 3.41 9.61
N LEU A 64 5.65 2.79 10.46
CA LEU A 64 4.73 3.47 11.37
C LEU A 64 5.42 3.92 12.67
N ALA A 65 6.46 3.20 13.11
CA ALA A 65 7.16 3.43 14.37
C ALA A 65 7.59 4.88 14.63
N PRO A 66 8.07 5.66 13.63
CA PRO A 66 8.43 7.05 13.84
C PRO A 66 7.23 7.99 14.04
N LEU A 67 6.03 7.57 13.64
CA LEU A 67 4.83 8.39 13.70
C LEU A 67 3.97 8.06 14.92
N THR A 68 3.87 6.76 15.25
CA THR A 68 3.02 6.28 16.33
C THR A 68 3.37 4.83 16.69
N PRO A 69 3.31 4.44 17.97
CA PRO A 69 3.46 3.05 18.36
C PRO A 69 2.24 2.23 17.91
N ALA A 70 2.47 1.04 17.37
CA ALA A 70 1.41 0.12 16.99
C ALA A 70 1.76 -1.32 17.41
N SER A 71 0.77 -2.07 17.85
CA SER A 71 0.91 -3.47 18.18
C SER A 71 1.08 -4.31 16.91
N ILE A 72 2.05 -5.23 16.91
CA ILE A 72 2.28 -6.13 15.77
C ILE A 72 1.06 -7.02 15.49
N ARG A 73 0.33 -7.42 16.53
CA ARG A 73 -0.89 -8.21 16.40
C ARG A 73 -1.97 -7.45 15.62
N GLU A 74 -2.20 -6.18 15.98
CA GLU A 74 -3.21 -5.36 15.30
C GLU A 74 -2.79 -5.01 13.87
N LEU A 75 -1.51 -4.79 13.63
CA LEU A 75 -0.94 -4.61 12.29
C LEU A 75 -1.13 -5.86 11.43
N PHE A 76 -0.88 -7.04 11.98
CA PHE A 76 -1.09 -8.31 11.29
C PHE A 76 -2.55 -8.49 10.90
N VAL A 77 -3.47 -8.28 11.86
CA VAL A 77 -4.92 -8.36 11.59
C VAL A 77 -5.35 -7.35 10.55
N ALA A 78 -4.94 -6.07 10.68
CA ALA A 78 -5.29 -5.04 9.71
C ALA A 78 -4.71 -5.35 8.32
N THR A 79 -3.51 -5.93 8.24
CA THR A 79 -2.90 -6.39 7.00
C THR A 79 -3.70 -7.51 6.37
N THR A 80 -4.06 -8.54 7.13
CA THR A 80 -4.86 -9.67 6.65
C THR A 80 -6.22 -9.22 6.15
N VAL A 81 -6.95 -8.43 6.94
CA VAL A 81 -8.27 -7.88 6.55
C VAL A 81 -8.15 -7.02 5.29
N GLY A 82 -7.12 -6.17 5.19
CA GLY A 82 -6.91 -5.33 4.03
C GLY A 82 -6.63 -6.13 2.77
N PHE A 83 -5.78 -7.16 2.83
CA PHE A 83 -5.51 -8.02 1.65
C PHE A 83 -6.71 -8.89 1.29
N THR A 84 -7.51 -9.35 2.26
CA THR A 84 -8.79 -10.00 1.97
C THR A 84 -9.74 -9.04 1.24
N ALA A 85 -9.81 -7.78 1.66
CA ALA A 85 -10.59 -6.77 0.98
C ALA A 85 -10.07 -6.50 -0.45
N VAL A 86 -8.74 -6.48 -0.68
CA VAL A 86 -8.16 -6.38 -2.03
C VAL A 86 -8.61 -7.55 -2.92
N PHE A 87 -8.71 -8.75 -2.35
CA PHE A 87 -9.16 -9.94 -3.09
C PHE A 87 -10.64 -9.82 -3.49
N LEU A 88 -11.48 -9.24 -2.64
CA LEU A 88 -12.92 -9.11 -2.88
C LEU A 88 -13.30 -7.92 -3.76
N ILE A 89 -12.69 -6.76 -3.54
CA ILE A 89 -13.08 -5.48 -4.18
C ILE A 89 -11.93 -4.86 -4.99
N GLY A 90 -10.87 -5.62 -5.26
CA GLY A 90 -9.72 -5.16 -6.01
C GLY A 90 -8.89 -4.11 -5.27
N ARG A 91 -8.17 -3.27 -6.01
CA ARG A 91 -7.21 -2.30 -5.45
C ARG A 91 -7.79 -1.30 -4.43
N VAL A 92 -9.09 -1.04 -4.49
CA VAL A 92 -9.79 -0.19 -3.50
C VAL A 92 -9.68 -0.79 -2.09
N GLY A 93 -9.56 -2.10 -1.95
CA GLY A 93 -9.35 -2.80 -0.68
C GLY A 93 -8.06 -2.40 0.06
N GLU A 94 -7.06 -1.83 -0.62
CA GLU A 94 -5.84 -1.33 0.02
C GLU A 94 -6.13 -0.21 1.04
N VAL A 95 -7.19 0.58 0.81
CA VAL A 95 -7.64 1.65 1.71
C VAL A 95 -8.21 1.08 3.02
N VAL A 96 -8.62 -0.18 3.03
CA VAL A 96 -9.17 -0.84 4.23
C VAL A 96 -8.10 -0.97 5.33
N ARG A 97 -6.84 -1.23 4.98
CA ARG A 97 -5.72 -1.34 5.94
C ARG A 97 -5.60 -0.13 6.88
N PRO A 98 -5.42 1.11 6.34
CA PRO A 98 -5.27 2.30 7.16
C PRO A 98 -6.56 2.74 7.87
N VAL A 99 -7.70 2.24 7.46
CA VAL A 99 -8.97 2.49 8.15
C VAL A 99 -9.16 1.52 9.33
N VAL A 100 -8.87 0.24 9.12
CA VAL A 100 -9.07 -0.81 10.15
C VAL A 100 -8.09 -0.66 11.31
N LEU A 101 -6.83 -0.30 11.03
CA LEU A 101 -5.81 -0.21 12.07
C LEU A 101 -6.15 0.79 13.19
N PRO A 102 -6.54 2.05 12.93
CA PRO A 102 -6.94 2.98 13.98
C PRO A 102 -8.23 2.59 14.72
N MET A 103 -9.10 1.82 14.07
CA MET A 103 -10.31 1.29 14.72
C MET A 103 -9.98 0.21 15.77
N ARG A 104 -8.89 -0.52 15.56
CA ARG A 104 -8.43 -1.59 16.45
C ARG A 104 -7.40 -1.13 17.48
N ASP A 105 -6.51 -0.23 17.10
CA ASP A 105 -5.50 0.36 17.98
C ASP A 105 -5.67 1.88 18.03
N ARG A 106 -6.34 2.38 19.06
CA ARG A 106 -6.65 3.81 19.25
C ARG A 106 -5.41 4.70 19.40
N ARG A 107 -4.23 4.11 19.62
CA ARG A 107 -2.96 4.84 19.67
C ARG A 107 -2.53 5.30 18.27
N VAL A 108 -3.01 4.63 17.23
CA VAL A 108 -2.65 4.94 15.84
C VAL A 108 -3.55 6.04 15.30
N ARG A 109 -2.94 7.13 14.87
CA ARG A 109 -3.65 8.23 14.19
C ARG A 109 -4.01 7.79 12.76
N PRO A 110 -5.26 7.99 12.30
CA PRO A 110 -5.67 7.61 10.94
C PRO A 110 -4.77 8.19 9.85
N GLY A 111 -4.40 9.48 9.96
CA GLY A 111 -3.51 10.12 9.01
C GLY A 111 -2.11 9.47 8.94
N ALA A 112 -1.55 9.06 10.08
CA ALA A 112 -0.26 8.36 10.11
C ALA A 112 -0.35 7.02 9.34
N ALA A 113 -1.43 6.27 9.53
CA ALA A 113 -1.65 5.02 8.82
C ALA A 113 -1.76 5.24 7.28
N PHE A 114 -2.46 6.28 6.83
CA PHE A 114 -2.56 6.62 5.41
C PHE A 114 -1.21 7.05 4.83
N VAL A 115 -0.47 7.92 5.52
CA VAL A 115 0.84 8.38 5.08
C VAL A 115 1.83 7.22 4.90
N THR A 116 1.82 6.25 5.82
CA THR A 116 2.71 5.08 5.68
C THR A 116 2.41 4.24 4.45
N ILE A 117 1.14 4.14 4.02
CA ILE A 117 0.78 3.47 2.78
C ILE A 117 1.30 4.23 1.56
N VAL A 118 1.20 5.56 1.54
CA VAL A 118 1.78 6.37 0.47
C VAL A 118 3.29 6.14 0.38
N VAL A 119 3.99 6.17 1.51
CA VAL A 119 5.42 5.89 1.59
C VAL A 119 5.73 4.47 1.11
N GLU A 120 4.92 3.48 1.50
CA GLU A 120 5.04 2.09 1.03
C GLU A 120 4.93 2.01 -0.49
N ARG A 121 3.95 2.71 -1.10
CA ARG A 121 3.80 2.75 -2.58
C ARG A 121 4.99 3.38 -3.28
N ILE A 122 5.57 4.41 -2.71
CA ILE A 122 6.79 5.02 -3.26
C ILE A 122 7.94 4.02 -3.27
N TYR A 123 8.21 3.33 -2.15
CA TYR A 123 9.26 2.32 -2.09
C TYR A 123 9.01 1.16 -3.05
N ASP A 124 7.77 0.68 -3.14
CA ASP A 124 7.41 -0.41 -4.06
C ASP A 124 7.64 0.02 -5.52
N SER A 125 7.22 1.23 -5.88
CA SER A 125 7.44 1.78 -7.22
C SER A 125 8.92 1.93 -7.54
N MET A 126 9.72 2.44 -6.61
CA MET A 126 11.18 2.55 -6.76
C MET A 126 11.84 1.18 -6.96
N THR A 127 11.41 0.19 -6.19
CA THR A 127 11.94 -1.18 -6.30
C THR A 127 11.62 -1.79 -7.68
N VAL A 128 10.37 -1.64 -8.14
CA VAL A 128 9.96 -2.13 -9.47
C VAL A 128 10.76 -1.45 -10.57
N LEU A 129 10.96 -0.13 -10.48
CA LEU A 129 11.73 0.63 -11.46
C LEU A 129 13.21 0.24 -11.46
N LEU A 130 13.79 0.00 -10.28
CA LEU A 130 15.17 -0.49 -10.16
C LEU A 130 15.31 -1.88 -10.80
N LEU A 131 14.41 -2.81 -10.48
CA LEU A 131 14.40 -4.15 -11.05
C LEU A 131 14.21 -4.11 -12.57
N PHE A 132 13.35 -3.22 -13.06
CA PHE A 132 13.16 -3.01 -14.50
C PHE A 132 14.42 -2.48 -15.17
N ALA A 133 15.07 -1.47 -14.57
CA ALA A 133 16.32 -0.91 -15.10
C ALA A 133 17.45 -1.96 -15.12
N LEU A 134 17.58 -2.76 -14.04
CA LEU A 134 18.54 -3.86 -13.98
C LEU A 134 18.24 -4.92 -15.04
N ASN A 135 16.97 -5.31 -15.18
CA ASN A 135 16.59 -6.29 -16.20
C ASN A 135 16.91 -5.77 -17.61
N LEU A 136 16.59 -4.50 -17.89
CA LEU A 136 16.87 -3.88 -19.19
C LEU A 136 18.38 -3.81 -19.49
N SER A 137 19.25 -3.69 -18.48
CA SER A 137 20.70 -3.67 -18.65
C SER A 137 21.29 -5.04 -18.98
N TRP A 138 20.65 -6.13 -18.50
CA TRP A 138 21.13 -7.50 -18.69
C TRP A 138 20.47 -8.23 -19.86
N PHE A 139 19.31 -7.76 -20.32
CA PHE A 139 18.54 -8.43 -21.34
C PHE A 139 19.15 -8.17 -22.73
N ARG A 140 19.75 -9.21 -23.33
CA ARG A 140 20.21 -9.21 -24.72
C ARG A 140 19.07 -9.70 -25.61
N LEU A 141 18.53 -8.82 -26.44
CA LEU A 141 17.47 -9.19 -27.37
C LEU A 141 18.02 -9.85 -28.65
N PRO A 142 17.25 -10.79 -29.23
CA PRO A 142 17.56 -11.32 -30.57
C PRO A 142 17.53 -10.20 -31.60
N ALA A 143 18.45 -10.27 -32.56
CA ALA A 143 18.69 -9.21 -33.56
C ALA A 143 17.48 -8.84 -34.46
N ASN A 144 16.43 -9.67 -34.49
CA ASN A 144 15.29 -9.51 -35.38
C ASN A 144 14.13 -8.66 -34.84
N SER A 145 14.28 -8.05 -33.68
CA SER A 145 13.15 -7.32 -32.99
C SER A 145 13.40 -5.80 -32.82
N VAL A 146 14.14 -5.19 -33.76
CA VAL A 146 14.64 -3.80 -33.65
C VAL A 146 13.54 -2.74 -33.47
N ALA A 147 12.37 -2.89 -34.12
CA ALA A 147 11.30 -1.88 -34.06
C ALA A 147 10.49 -1.90 -32.74
N GLY A 148 10.34 -3.08 -32.09
CA GLY A 148 9.70 -3.19 -30.78
C GLY A 148 10.62 -2.73 -29.63
N LEU A 149 11.92 -2.92 -29.81
CA LEU A 149 12.93 -2.63 -28.80
C LEU A 149 13.09 -1.14 -28.51
N SER A 150 13.04 -0.29 -29.52
CA SER A 150 13.12 1.17 -29.34
C SER A 150 11.98 1.71 -28.49
N ARG A 151 10.75 1.18 -28.66
CA ARG A 151 9.59 1.56 -27.86
C ARG A 151 9.72 1.08 -26.41
N VAL A 152 10.12 -0.18 -26.18
CA VAL A 152 10.32 -0.73 -24.85
C VAL A 152 11.41 0.05 -24.10
N ARG A 153 12.52 0.34 -24.79
CA ARG A 153 13.63 1.12 -24.22
C ARG A 153 13.23 2.57 -23.93
N ALA A 154 12.50 3.22 -24.84
CA ALA A 154 11.98 4.58 -24.63
C ALA A 154 10.99 4.62 -23.46
N THR A 155 10.05 3.66 -23.37
CA THR A 155 9.12 3.54 -22.23
C THR A 155 9.86 3.29 -20.93
N GLY A 156 10.89 2.43 -20.94
CA GLY A 156 11.72 2.16 -19.78
C GLY A 156 12.46 3.39 -19.28
N ILE A 157 13.10 4.13 -20.18
CA ILE A 157 13.78 5.39 -19.86
C ILE A 157 12.76 6.41 -19.32
N ALA A 158 11.60 6.55 -19.95
CA ALA A 158 10.56 7.46 -19.48
C ALA A 158 10.08 7.12 -18.07
N LEU A 159 9.90 5.85 -17.75
CA LEU A 159 9.53 5.39 -16.40
C LEU A 159 10.61 5.68 -15.36
N VAL A 160 11.88 5.44 -15.70
CA VAL A 160 13.03 5.76 -14.82
C VAL A 160 13.12 7.26 -14.59
N LEU A 161 13.00 8.08 -15.65
CA LEU A 161 12.97 9.54 -15.51
C LEU A 161 11.80 10.03 -14.67
N ALA A 162 10.60 9.47 -14.86
CA ALA A 162 9.43 9.79 -14.05
C ALA A 162 9.64 9.44 -12.56
N ALA A 163 10.33 8.33 -12.27
CA ALA A 163 10.67 7.95 -10.90
C ALA A 163 11.69 8.89 -10.27
N ILE A 164 12.74 9.24 -11.01
CA ILE A 164 13.76 10.22 -10.55
C ILE A 164 13.10 11.57 -10.30
N LEU A 165 12.21 12.00 -11.19
CA LEU A 165 11.44 13.23 -11.02
C LEU A 165 10.55 13.17 -9.79
N GLY A 166 9.80 12.08 -9.61
CA GLY A 166 8.95 11.86 -8.43
C GLY A 166 9.74 11.87 -7.13
N LEU A 167 10.92 11.21 -7.11
CA LEU A 167 11.82 11.26 -5.97
C LEU A 167 12.37 12.67 -5.74
N GLY A 168 12.74 13.37 -6.81
CA GLY A 168 13.19 14.76 -6.74
C GLY A 168 12.13 15.68 -6.13
N VAL A 169 10.86 15.53 -6.55
CA VAL A 169 9.72 16.27 -5.98
C VAL A 169 9.54 15.96 -4.49
N LEU A 170 9.66 14.70 -4.08
CA LEU A 170 9.57 14.31 -2.67
C LEU A 170 10.70 14.89 -1.82
N VAL A 171 11.94 14.83 -2.31
CA VAL A 171 13.10 15.43 -1.63
C VAL A 171 12.97 16.95 -1.57
N TRP A 172 12.51 17.57 -2.65
CA TRP A 172 12.24 19.00 -2.70
C TRP A 172 11.12 19.41 -1.73
N PHE A 173 10.01 18.65 -1.70
CA PHE A 173 8.92 18.87 -0.75
C PHE A 173 9.44 18.72 0.69
N LYS A 174 10.22 17.68 0.99
CA LYS A 174 10.85 17.52 2.31
C LYS A 174 11.69 18.74 2.70
N ARG A 175 12.57 19.21 1.80
CA ARG A 175 13.47 20.35 2.07
C ARG A 175 12.74 21.67 2.24
N ARG A 176 11.59 21.81 1.61
CA ARG A 176 10.79 23.04 1.63
C ARG A 176 9.49 22.93 2.42
N SER A 177 9.26 21.82 3.12
CA SER A 177 8.01 21.60 3.86
C SER A 177 7.73 22.71 4.88
N GLU A 178 8.75 23.21 5.56
CA GLU A 178 8.62 24.33 6.52
C GLU A 178 8.09 25.62 5.89
N ASN A 179 8.40 25.88 4.62
CA ASN A 179 7.94 27.06 3.89
C ASN A 179 6.66 26.80 3.09
N ILE A 180 6.48 25.58 2.59
CA ILE A 180 5.34 25.21 1.74
C ILE A 180 4.07 25.02 2.56
N LEU A 181 4.14 24.42 3.72
CA LEU A 181 2.97 24.15 4.56
C LEU A 181 2.24 25.44 4.97
N PRO A 182 2.89 26.50 5.50
CA PRO A 182 2.21 27.78 5.79
C PRO A 182 1.66 28.46 4.54
N TRP A 183 2.40 28.42 3.43
CA TRP A 183 1.94 28.99 2.16
C TRP A 183 0.69 28.29 1.61
N LEU A 184 0.66 26.95 1.70
CA LEU A 184 -0.49 26.13 1.30
C LEU A 184 -1.71 26.40 2.19
N ASP A 185 -1.50 26.55 3.50
CA ASP A 185 -2.59 26.85 4.44
C ASP A 185 -3.24 28.20 4.11
N VAL A 186 -2.43 29.23 3.86
CA VAL A 186 -2.93 30.54 3.42
C VAL A 186 -3.65 30.46 2.08
N ARG A 187 -3.12 29.69 1.13
CA ARG A 187 -3.74 29.54 -0.19
C ARG A 187 -5.04 28.74 -0.15
N LEU A 188 -5.07 27.63 0.58
CA LEU A 188 -6.27 26.80 0.81
C LEU A 188 -7.33 27.56 1.63
N SER A 189 -6.92 28.47 2.52
CA SER A 189 -7.86 29.32 3.28
C SER A 189 -8.62 30.32 2.39
N ARG A 190 -8.01 30.75 1.30
CA ARG A 190 -8.66 31.63 0.29
C ARG A 190 -9.69 30.91 -0.58
N TRP A 191 -9.62 29.58 -0.72
CA TRP A 191 -10.58 28.82 -1.53
C TRP A 191 -11.86 28.55 -0.73
N ARG A 192 -12.82 29.40 -0.93
CA ARG A 192 -14.12 29.42 -0.22
C ARG A 192 -15.00 28.18 -0.48
N MET A 193 -14.72 27.44 -1.56
CA MET A 193 -15.49 26.25 -1.97
C MET A 193 -15.07 24.95 -1.26
N VAL A 194 -13.93 24.93 -0.56
CA VAL A 194 -13.44 23.71 0.09
C VAL A 194 -13.90 23.67 1.55
N PRO A 195 -14.66 22.65 1.97
CA PRO A 195 -15.11 22.52 3.36
C PRO A 195 -13.94 22.52 4.35
N ALA A 196 -14.10 23.17 5.50
CA ALA A 196 -13.05 23.27 6.53
C ALA A 196 -12.55 21.91 7.04
N ARG A 197 -13.39 20.88 6.97
CA ARG A 197 -13.00 19.50 7.32
C ARG A 197 -11.98 18.92 6.31
N VAL A 198 -12.17 19.19 5.01
CA VAL A 198 -11.26 18.73 3.94
C VAL A 198 -9.93 19.45 4.05
N LYS A 199 -9.94 20.79 4.26
CA LYS A 199 -8.70 21.58 4.45
C LYS A 199 -7.86 21.04 5.60
N ARG A 200 -8.47 20.84 6.78
CA ARG A 200 -7.78 20.27 7.95
C ARG A 200 -7.25 18.86 7.69
N GLY A 201 -8.01 18.03 6.97
CA GLY A 201 -7.58 16.68 6.60
C GLY A 201 -6.35 16.72 5.69
N VAL A 202 -6.36 17.54 4.66
CA VAL A 202 -5.23 17.70 3.71
C VAL A 202 -3.99 18.24 4.42
N MET A 203 -4.11 19.29 5.24
CA MET A 203 -2.98 19.84 5.99
C MET A 203 -2.39 18.83 6.96
N SER A 204 -3.22 18.12 7.71
CA SER A 204 -2.77 17.05 8.61
C SER A 204 -2.05 15.92 7.88
N LEU A 205 -2.50 15.55 6.68
CA LEU A 205 -1.82 14.54 5.85
C LEU A 205 -0.46 15.03 5.35
N LEU A 206 -0.37 16.28 4.90
CA LEU A 206 0.88 16.86 4.41
C LEU A 206 1.91 17.03 5.54
N GLU A 207 1.49 17.47 6.72
CA GLU A 207 2.34 17.55 7.92
C GLU A 207 2.88 16.16 8.31
N GLN A 208 2.01 15.15 8.35
CA GLN A 208 2.42 13.79 8.67
C GLN A 208 3.33 13.19 7.60
N LEU A 209 3.13 13.52 6.33
CA LEU A 209 4.02 13.14 5.23
C LEU A 209 5.41 13.79 5.41
N ALA A 210 5.45 15.08 5.73
CA ALA A 210 6.70 15.79 5.99
C ALA A 210 7.49 15.16 7.16
N VAL A 211 6.79 14.84 8.27
CA VAL A 211 7.39 14.15 9.42
C VAL A 211 7.89 12.77 9.04
N ALA A 212 7.11 11.96 8.32
CA ALA A 212 7.52 10.63 7.89
C ALA A 212 8.78 10.68 7.01
N LEU A 213 8.83 11.61 6.06
CA LEU A 213 9.98 11.80 5.19
C LEU A 213 11.22 12.30 5.95
N SER A 214 11.05 13.15 6.95
CA SER A 214 12.17 13.65 7.77
C SER A 214 12.81 12.55 8.60
N VAL A 215 12.01 11.70 9.24
CA VAL A 215 12.50 10.59 10.06
C VAL A 215 13.20 9.51 9.23
N LEU A 216 12.68 9.21 8.04
CA LEU A 216 13.29 8.24 7.13
C LEU A 216 14.67 8.69 6.63
N ALA A 217 14.90 10.00 6.52
CA ALA A 217 16.19 10.53 6.10
C ALA A 217 17.20 10.63 7.27
N ASN A 218 16.73 10.90 8.50
CA ASN A 218 17.61 11.06 9.66
C ASN A 218 18.12 9.72 10.20
N ARG A 219 17.51 8.59 9.87
CA ARG A 219 18.01 7.25 10.23
C ARG A 219 19.37 6.90 9.61
N ARG A 220 19.86 7.67 8.62
CA ARG A 220 21.22 7.53 8.08
C ARG A 220 22.30 8.23 8.91
N GLU A 221 21.91 9.16 9.77
CA GLU A 221 22.81 9.77 10.76
C GLU A 221 22.55 9.03 12.09
N GLY A 222 23.30 7.95 12.29
CA GLY A 222 23.31 7.23 13.57
C GLY A 222 23.61 8.20 14.73
N PRO A 223 23.25 7.86 15.98
CA PRO A 223 23.50 8.72 17.12
C PRO A 223 25.00 9.02 17.16
N ARG A 224 25.39 10.24 16.81
CA ARG A 224 26.69 10.76 17.19
C ARG A 224 26.62 10.87 18.70
N SER A 225 27.22 9.86 19.35
CA SER A 225 27.60 9.88 20.75
C SER A 225 28.40 11.13 21.02
N GLY A 226 27.85 12.02 21.83
CA GLY A 226 28.52 13.05 22.58
C GLY A 226 28.25 12.78 24.04
#